data_1995b9e04f0f87a1e5f26b03c17577f2
#
_entry.id   1995b9e04f0f87a1e5f26b03c17577f2
#
_cell.length_a   1.000
_cell.length_b   1.000
_cell.length_c   1.000
_cell.angle_alpha   90.00
_cell.angle_beta   90.00
_cell.angle_gamma   90.00
#
_symmetry.space_group_name_H-M   'P 1'
#
loop_
_entity.id
_entity.type
_entity.pdbx_description
1 polymer ?
#
loop_
_entity_poly.entity_id
_entity_poly.type
_entity_poly.pdbx_seq_one_letter_code
_entity_poly.pdbx_strand_id
1 'polypeptide(L)'
;MPDLFQRVLLLKKSQIFSEVNTDDLKLVADLLEETSLKSGDRVFDKGDYGDDMYIILDGIIGIVIDPGSDQYLAQLTTGDCFGEMNLLDELPRSAGAVVLEDVRLLKLGKQKLRGLILSYPELALGMLKALSLNLRNTNTRLNSGV
;
A
#
# COMPACT_ATOMS: atom_id res chain seq x y z
N MET A 1 7.55 -9.02 15.33
CA MET A 1 7.59 -7.55 15.09
C MET A 1 8.74 -7.22 14.17
N PRO A 2 8.49 -6.68 12.98
CA PRO A 2 9.59 -6.33 12.09
C PRO A 2 10.39 -5.15 12.66
N ASP A 3 11.70 -5.23 12.55
CA ASP A 3 12.58 -4.14 12.93
C ASP A 3 12.58 -3.04 11.84
N LEU A 4 13.27 -1.95 12.09
CA LEU A 4 13.31 -0.82 11.16
C LEU A 4 13.84 -1.23 9.78
N PHE A 5 14.89 -2.04 9.73
CA PHE A 5 15.48 -2.49 8.46
C PHE A 5 14.50 -3.33 7.65
N GLN A 6 13.80 -4.26 8.31
CA GLN A 6 12.77 -5.07 7.66
C GLN A 6 11.62 -4.22 7.11
N ARG A 7 11.20 -3.20 7.87
CA ARG A 7 10.16 -2.25 7.43
C ARG A 7 10.62 -1.46 6.20
N VAL A 8 11.87 -1.03 6.17
CA VAL A 8 12.44 -0.33 5.00
C VAL A 8 12.40 -1.23 3.76
N LEU A 9 12.80 -2.50 3.90
CA LEU A 9 12.77 -3.45 2.79
C LEU A 9 11.36 -3.68 2.27
N LEU A 10 10.37 -3.74 3.17
CA LEU A 10 8.96 -3.88 2.77
C LEU A 10 8.47 -2.65 2.00
N LEU A 11 8.81 -1.44 2.47
CA LEU A 11 8.45 -0.21 1.78
C LEU A 11 9.07 -0.14 0.39
N LYS A 12 10.29 -0.60 0.21
CA LYS A 12 10.96 -0.63 -1.09
C LYS A 12 10.22 -1.44 -2.15
N LYS A 13 9.41 -2.40 -1.74
CA LYS A 13 8.61 -3.20 -2.66
C LYS A 13 7.35 -2.49 -3.12
N SER A 14 6.92 -1.43 -2.44
CA SER A 14 5.72 -0.70 -2.82
C SER A 14 5.97 0.17 -4.06
N GLN A 15 4.92 0.37 -4.85
CA GLN A 15 5.03 1.16 -6.09
C GLN A 15 5.34 2.62 -5.82
N ILE A 16 4.91 3.16 -4.68
CA ILE A 16 5.08 4.59 -4.41
C ILE A 16 6.36 4.92 -3.64
N PHE A 17 7.01 3.93 -3.01
CA PHE A 17 8.22 4.16 -2.22
C PHE A 17 9.47 3.54 -2.81
N SER A 18 9.36 2.84 -3.93
CA SER A 18 10.49 2.09 -4.52
C SER A 18 11.67 2.97 -4.92
N GLU A 19 11.45 4.25 -5.21
CA GLU A 19 12.49 5.20 -5.62
C GLU A 19 12.86 6.20 -4.52
N VAL A 20 12.33 6.03 -3.32
CA VAL A 20 12.67 6.86 -2.17
C VAL A 20 13.98 6.35 -1.59
N ASN A 21 14.90 7.26 -1.22
CA ASN A 21 16.18 6.87 -0.66
C ASN A 21 16.02 6.22 0.73
N THR A 22 17.03 5.47 1.16
CA THR A 22 16.97 4.69 2.40
C THR A 22 16.76 5.56 3.64
N ASP A 23 17.40 6.72 3.71
CA ASP A 23 17.26 7.60 4.88
C ASP A 23 15.83 8.11 5.03
N ASP A 24 15.20 8.51 3.92
CA ASP A 24 13.80 8.93 3.94
C ASP A 24 12.85 7.75 4.21
N LEU A 25 13.17 6.56 3.71
CA LEU A 25 12.38 5.36 4.01
C LEU A 25 12.40 5.01 5.49
N LYS A 26 13.49 5.24 6.19
CA LYS A 26 13.54 5.05 7.65
C LYS A 26 12.53 5.93 8.36
N LEU A 27 12.36 7.16 7.90
CA LEU A 27 11.38 8.09 8.46
C LEU A 27 9.95 7.60 8.22
N VAL A 28 9.68 7.10 7.02
CA VAL A 28 8.37 6.51 6.70
C VAL A 28 8.14 5.25 7.53
N ALA A 29 9.15 4.40 7.66
CA ALA A 29 9.06 3.15 8.41
C ALA A 29 8.69 3.37 9.88
N ASP A 30 9.14 4.46 10.48
CA ASP A 30 8.78 4.80 11.86
C ASP A 30 7.30 5.17 12.03
N LEU A 31 6.62 5.52 10.94
CA LEU A 31 5.18 5.83 10.98
C LEU A 31 4.29 4.59 10.89
N LEU A 32 4.85 3.44 10.52
CA LEU A 32 4.08 2.22 10.34
C LEU A 32 3.59 1.67 11.67
N GLU A 33 2.30 1.34 11.73
CA GLU A 33 1.67 0.77 12.92
C GLU A 33 1.20 -0.65 12.61
N GLU A 34 1.50 -1.58 13.53
CA GLU A 34 1.08 -2.97 13.37
C GLU A 34 -0.38 -3.13 13.82
N THR A 35 -1.16 -3.87 13.02
CA THR A 35 -2.51 -4.26 13.36
C THR A 35 -2.76 -5.69 12.91
N SER A 36 -3.73 -6.36 13.54
CA SER A 36 -4.09 -7.75 13.24
C SER A 36 -5.58 -7.84 13.02
N LEU A 37 -5.99 -8.66 12.05
CA LEU A 37 -7.38 -8.95 11.75
C LEU A 37 -7.56 -10.45 11.57
N LYS A 38 -8.78 -10.91 11.78
CA LYS A 38 -9.13 -12.33 11.70
C LYS A 38 -9.78 -12.66 10.38
N SER A 39 -9.64 -13.91 9.97
CA SER A 39 -10.34 -14.45 8.80
C SER A 39 -11.82 -14.08 8.83
N GLY A 40 -12.32 -13.56 7.73
CA GLY A 40 -13.69 -13.08 7.59
C GLY A 40 -13.88 -11.59 7.87
N ASP A 41 -12.91 -10.94 8.50
CA ASP A 41 -12.96 -9.49 8.70
C ASP A 41 -12.79 -8.75 7.38
N ARG A 42 -13.35 -7.54 7.31
CA ARG A 42 -13.14 -6.63 6.19
C ARG A 42 -12.16 -5.54 6.60
N VAL A 43 -11.17 -5.30 5.75
CA VAL A 43 -10.28 -4.15 5.95
C VAL A 43 -11.00 -2.87 5.51
N PHE A 44 -11.62 -2.93 4.35
CA PHE A 44 -12.48 -1.87 3.82
C PHE A 44 -13.35 -2.43 2.70
N ASP A 45 -14.41 -1.71 2.38
CA ASP A 45 -15.31 -2.04 1.27
C ASP A 45 -15.07 -1.13 0.07
N LYS A 46 -15.42 -1.61 -1.11
CA LYS A 46 -15.47 -0.78 -2.32
C LYS A 46 -16.39 0.41 -2.07
N GLY A 47 -15.94 1.60 -2.44
CA GLY A 47 -16.69 2.83 -2.28
C GLY A 47 -16.45 3.54 -0.96
N ASP A 48 -15.80 2.90 0.00
CA ASP A 48 -15.42 3.55 1.25
C ASP A 48 -14.38 4.64 0.98
N TYR A 49 -14.41 5.69 1.80
CA TYR A 49 -13.32 6.66 1.86
C TYR A 49 -12.36 6.21 2.95
N GLY A 50 -11.11 6.03 2.59
CA GLY A 50 -10.08 5.60 3.52
C GLY A 50 -8.75 6.26 3.21
N ASP A 51 -7.93 6.42 4.23
CA ASP A 51 -6.70 7.20 4.16
C ASP A 51 -5.45 6.35 4.39
N ASP A 52 -5.61 5.05 4.56
CA ASP A 52 -4.51 4.20 4.96
C ASP A 52 -4.04 3.29 3.83
N MET A 53 -2.73 3.08 3.81
CA MET A 53 -2.07 2.03 3.05
C MET A 53 -1.72 0.88 3.99
N TYR A 54 -1.68 -0.33 3.46
CA TYR A 54 -1.36 -1.53 4.24
C TYR A 54 -0.26 -2.35 3.56
N ILE A 55 0.60 -2.95 4.39
CA ILE A 55 1.60 -3.95 3.96
C ILE A 55 1.31 -5.23 4.74
N ILE A 56 1.28 -6.36 4.06
CA ILE A 56 1.00 -7.65 4.69
C ILE A 56 2.28 -8.22 5.27
N LEU A 57 2.29 -8.50 6.59
CA LEU A 57 3.38 -9.21 7.27
C LEU A 57 3.19 -10.72 7.15
N ASP A 58 1.99 -11.20 7.40
CA ASP A 58 1.59 -12.59 7.16
C ASP A 58 0.09 -12.68 6.99
N GLY A 59 -0.37 -13.79 6.44
CA GLY A 59 -1.77 -14.04 6.13
C GLY A 59 -2.11 -13.77 4.67
N ILE A 60 -3.41 -13.79 4.35
CA ILE A 60 -3.91 -13.61 2.99
C ILE A 60 -5.06 -12.62 2.98
N ILE A 61 -5.00 -11.66 2.06
CA ILE A 61 -6.04 -10.67 1.78
C ILE A 61 -6.61 -10.95 0.39
N GLY A 62 -7.94 -11.00 0.27
CA GLY A 62 -8.63 -11.06 -1.01
C GLY A 62 -9.11 -9.69 -1.44
N ILE A 63 -8.85 -9.30 -2.68
CA ILE A 63 -9.34 -8.04 -3.26
C ILE A 63 -10.60 -8.36 -4.07
N VAL A 64 -11.70 -7.69 -3.74
CA VAL A 64 -13.02 -7.98 -4.32
C VAL A 64 -13.64 -6.72 -4.91
N ILE A 65 -14.37 -6.87 -6.02
CA ILE A 65 -15.18 -5.79 -6.60
C ILE A 65 -16.60 -5.86 -6.04
N ASP A 66 -17.19 -7.05 -6.02
CA ASP A 66 -18.58 -7.24 -5.60
C ASP A 66 -18.62 -7.80 -4.19
N PRO A 67 -19.26 -7.10 -3.23
CA PRO A 67 -19.44 -7.63 -1.87
C PRO A 67 -20.14 -8.98 -1.89
N GLY A 68 -19.63 -9.92 -1.10
CA GLY A 68 -20.21 -11.25 -0.99
C GLY A 68 -19.88 -12.19 -2.13
N SER A 69 -19.11 -11.76 -3.12
CA SER A 69 -18.62 -12.64 -4.17
C SER A 69 -17.49 -13.53 -3.64
N ASP A 70 -17.45 -14.77 -4.10
CA ASP A 70 -16.34 -15.69 -3.85
C ASP A 70 -15.20 -15.51 -4.86
N GLN A 71 -15.38 -14.60 -5.82
CA GLN A 71 -14.37 -14.31 -6.85
C GLN A 71 -13.53 -13.11 -6.44
N TYR A 72 -12.24 -13.29 -6.45
CA TYR A 72 -11.28 -12.27 -6.07
C TYR A 72 -10.51 -11.80 -7.29
N LEU A 73 -10.35 -10.47 -7.43
CA LEU A 73 -9.45 -9.89 -8.44
C LEU A 73 -8.02 -10.32 -8.21
N ALA A 74 -7.63 -10.43 -6.94
CA ALA A 74 -6.30 -10.82 -6.54
C ALA A 74 -6.34 -11.39 -5.13
N GLN A 75 -5.37 -12.25 -4.83
CA GLN A 75 -5.07 -12.66 -3.46
C GLN A 75 -3.66 -12.16 -3.15
N LEU A 76 -3.55 -11.39 -2.08
CA LEU A 76 -2.31 -10.77 -1.66
C LEU A 76 -1.78 -11.48 -0.43
N THR A 77 -0.46 -11.58 -0.34
CA THR A 77 0.22 -12.28 0.75
C THR A 77 1.42 -11.48 1.26
N THR A 78 2.24 -12.11 2.07
CA THR A 78 3.39 -11.49 2.74
C THR A 78 4.22 -10.61 1.79
N GLY A 79 4.43 -9.37 2.19
CA GLY A 79 5.20 -8.38 1.44
C GLY A 79 4.39 -7.55 0.46
N ASP A 80 3.16 -7.96 0.15
CA ASP A 80 2.31 -7.20 -0.77
C ASP A 80 1.72 -5.98 -0.07
N CYS A 81 1.51 -4.91 -0.87
CA CYS A 81 0.91 -3.67 -0.42
C CYS A 81 -0.45 -3.48 -1.08
N PHE A 82 -1.37 -2.84 -0.38
CA PHE A 82 -2.64 -2.45 -0.97
C PHE A 82 -3.15 -1.15 -0.34
N GLY A 83 -4.03 -0.46 -1.08
CA GLY A 83 -4.60 0.81 -0.62
C GLY A 83 -3.67 2.00 -0.75
N GLU A 84 -2.52 1.87 -1.42
CA GLU A 84 -1.50 2.92 -1.49
C GLU A 84 -1.96 4.17 -2.24
N MET A 85 -2.87 4.05 -3.22
CA MET A 85 -3.32 5.21 -3.97
C MET A 85 -4.10 6.19 -3.09
N ASN A 86 -4.74 5.71 -2.04
CA ASN A 86 -5.48 6.56 -1.12
C ASN A 86 -4.59 7.41 -0.19
N LEU A 87 -3.28 7.17 -0.19
CA LEU A 87 -2.33 8.09 0.43
C LEU A 87 -2.20 9.40 -0.37
N LEU A 88 -2.50 9.36 -1.67
CA LEU A 88 -2.21 10.43 -2.60
C LEU A 88 -3.48 11.14 -3.09
N ASP A 89 -4.63 10.46 -3.09
CA ASP A 89 -5.87 11.01 -3.58
C ASP A 89 -6.98 10.93 -2.51
N GLU A 90 -8.15 11.45 -2.86
CA GLU A 90 -9.32 11.45 -1.97
C GLU A 90 -10.49 10.71 -2.63
N LEU A 91 -10.16 9.82 -3.56
CA LEU A 91 -11.15 9.02 -4.25
C LEU A 91 -11.62 7.85 -3.36
N PRO A 92 -12.85 7.36 -3.56
CA PRO A 92 -13.30 6.18 -2.84
C PRO A 92 -12.49 4.95 -3.24
N ARG A 93 -12.46 3.96 -2.36
CA ARG A 93 -11.79 2.67 -2.63
C ARG A 93 -12.38 2.04 -3.89
N SER A 94 -11.51 1.65 -4.82
CA SER A 94 -11.93 1.05 -6.09
C SER A 94 -12.33 -0.42 -5.95
N ALA A 95 -11.95 -1.06 -4.85
CA ALA A 95 -12.25 -2.46 -4.54
C ALA A 95 -12.32 -2.64 -3.04
N GLY A 96 -12.89 -3.75 -2.58
CA GLY A 96 -12.88 -4.15 -1.19
C GLY A 96 -11.67 -5.02 -0.87
N ALA A 97 -11.31 -5.08 0.40
CA ALA A 97 -10.26 -5.96 0.90
C ALA A 97 -10.79 -6.78 2.08
N VAL A 98 -10.77 -8.10 1.95
CA VAL A 98 -11.28 -9.02 2.97
C VAL A 98 -10.16 -9.94 3.45
N VAL A 99 -10.20 -10.32 4.72
CA VAL A 99 -9.21 -11.21 5.31
C VAL A 99 -9.61 -12.65 5.02
N LEU A 100 -8.79 -13.37 4.25
CA LEU A 100 -9.01 -14.79 3.92
C LEU A 100 -8.36 -15.72 4.92
N GLU A 101 -7.17 -15.37 5.40
CA GLU A 101 -6.50 -16.01 6.52
C GLU A 101 -6.07 -14.93 7.49
N ASP A 102 -6.06 -15.23 8.79
CA ASP A 102 -5.66 -14.27 9.83
C ASP A 102 -4.42 -13.51 9.39
N VAL A 103 -4.48 -12.17 9.46
CA VAL A 103 -3.39 -11.33 8.96
C VAL A 103 -2.79 -10.47 10.05
N ARG A 104 -1.50 -10.19 9.90
CA ARG A 104 -0.82 -9.06 10.53
C ARG A 104 -0.45 -8.07 9.44
N LEU A 105 -0.78 -6.80 9.67
CA LEU A 105 -0.59 -5.72 8.72
C LEU A 105 0.24 -4.61 9.34
N LEU A 106 1.02 -3.94 8.50
CA LEU A 106 1.56 -2.61 8.81
C LEU A 106 0.69 -1.58 8.12
N LYS A 107 0.29 -0.56 8.85
CA LYS A 107 -0.60 0.49 8.39
C LYS A 107 0.13 1.83 8.35
N LEU A 108 -0.04 2.57 7.26
CA LEU A 108 0.49 3.93 7.09
C LEU A 108 -0.66 4.88 6.80
N GLY A 109 -0.84 5.88 7.65
CA GLY A 109 -1.90 6.88 7.50
C GLY A 109 -1.47 8.07 6.65
N LYS A 110 -2.42 8.59 5.86
CA LYS A 110 -2.22 9.74 4.97
C LYS A 110 -1.71 10.97 5.73
N GLN A 111 -2.33 11.29 6.87
CA GLN A 111 -1.99 12.52 7.59
C GLN A 111 -0.59 12.47 8.17
N LYS A 112 -0.15 11.31 8.66
CA LYS A 112 1.21 11.12 9.15
C LYS A 112 2.22 11.26 8.03
N LEU A 113 1.94 10.65 6.88
CA LEU A 113 2.80 10.77 5.69
C LEU A 113 2.85 12.22 5.21
N ARG A 114 1.71 12.90 5.16
CA ARG A 114 1.65 14.31 4.77
C ARG A 114 2.52 15.18 5.66
N GLY A 115 2.43 15.00 6.97
CA GLY A 115 3.26 15.73 7.93
C GLY A 115 4.75 15.50 7.69
N LEU A 116 5.12 14.26 7.39
CA LEU A 116 6.51 13.93 7.09
C LEU A 116 6.99 14.60 5.79
N ILE A 117 6.16 14.59 4.75
CA ILE A 117 6.49 15.23 3.47
C ILE A 117 6.71 16.74 3.64
N LEU A 118 5.89 17.40 4.46
CA LEU A 118 6.04 18.83 4.71
C LEU A 118 7.37 19.14 5.40
N SER A 119 7.88 18.25 6.21
CA SER A 119 9.19 18.39 6.88
C SER A 119 10.36 17.93 6.02
N TYR A 120 10.13 17.00 5.11
CA TYR A 120 11.15 16.39 4.25
C TYR A 120 10.64 16.34 2.80
N PRO A 121 10.61 17.49 2.09
CA PRO A 121 9.98 17.54 0.76
C PRO A 121 10.60 16.61 -0.29
N GLU A 122 11.87 16.25 -0.13
CA GLU A 122 12.54 15.33 -1.07
C GLU A 122 11.90 13.94 -1.08
N LEU A 123 11.25 13.56 0.02
CA LEU A 123 10.45 12.33 0.06
C LEU A 123 9.42 12.32 -1.07
N ALA A 124 8.72 13.44 -1.28
CA ALA A 124 7.74 13.56 -2.36
C ALA A 124 8.37 13.44 -3.73
N LEU A 125 9.60 13.93 -3.92
CA LEU A 125 10.30 13.80 -5.20
C LEU A 125 10.60 12.32 -5.53
N GLY A 126 11.03 11.53 -4.54
CA GLY A 126 11.21 10.10 -4.72
C GLY A 126 9.90 9.38 -5.06
N MET A 127 8.82 9.77 -4.40
CA MET A 127 7.49 9.22 -4.70
C MET A 127 7.04 9.57 -6.11
N LEU A 128 7.23 10.80 -6.54
CA LEU A 128 6.90 11.24 -7.90
C LEU A 128 7.72 10.49 -8.94
N LYS A 129 9.00 10.24 -8.67
CA LYS A 129 9.85 9.46 -9.55
C LYS A 129 9.33 8.03 -9.70
N ALA A 130 8.94 7.40 -8.60
CA ALA A 130 8.37 6.05 -8.62
C ALA A 130 7.10 6.00 -9.46
N LEU A 131 6.20 6.96 -9.29
CA LEU A 131 4.97 7.06 -10.06
C LEU A 131 5.24 7.29 -11.54
N SER A 132 6.22 8.14 -11.86
CA SER A 132 6.64 8.39 -13.24
C SER A 132 7.13 7.11 -13.92
N LEU A 133 7.97 6.33 -13.24
CA LEU A 133 8.47 5.06 -13.77
C LEU A 133 7.33 4.07 -13.99
N ASN A 134 6.39 3.97 -13.06
CA ASN A 134 5.24 3.09 -13.18
C ASN A 134 4.37 3.48 -14.38
N LEU A 135 4.16 4.79 -14.58
CA LEU A 135 3.40 5.29 -15.72
C LEU A 135 4.12 5.00 -17.04
N ARG A 136 5.44 5.19 -17.12
CA ARG A 136 6.23 4.84 -18.30
C ARG A 136 6.14 3.35 -18.61
N ASN A 137 6.27 2.49 -17.61
CA ASN A 137 6.16 1.05 -17.78
C ASN A 137 4.78 0.65 -18.30
N THR A 138 3.71 1.26 -17.79
CA THR A 138 2.35 1.03 -18.25
C THR A 138 2.19 1.46 -19.71
N ASN A 139 2.68 2.66 -20.07
CA ASN A 139 2.62 3.16 -21.44
C ASN A 139 3.42 2.27 -22.41
N THR A 140 4.58 1.80 -22.00
CA THR A 140 5.39 0.91 -22.81
C THR A 140 4.67 -0.41 -23.07
N ARG A 141 4.02 -0.98 -22.06
CA ARG A 141 3.24 -2.21 -22.21
C ARG A 141 2.05 -2.01 -23.15
N LEU A 142 1.34 -0.89 -23.03
CA LEU A 142 0.21 -0.57 -23.90
C LEU A 142 0.66 -0.40 -25.36
N ASN A 143 1.82 0.21 -25.59
CA ASN A 143 2.35 0.47 -26.92
C ASN A 143 2.98 -0.76 -27.56
N SER A 144 3.61 -1.64 -26.77
CA SER A 144 4.36 -2.80 -27.27
C SER A 144 3.58 -4.10 -27.20
N GLY A 145 2.64 -4.20 -26.30
CA GLY A 145 1.82 -5.40 -26.11
C GLY A 145 0.65 -5.51 -27.06
N VAL A 146 0.60 -4.62 -27.95
CA VAL A 146 -0.49 -4.53 -28.91
C VAL A 146 -0.29 -5.55 -30.00
#